data_30503ade6a209e8f75eeba0ed00237d4
#
_entry.id   30503ade6a209e8f75eeba0ed00237d4
#
_cell.length_a   1.000
_cell.length_b   1.000
_cell.length_c   1.000
_cell.angle_alpha   90.00
_cell.angle_beta   90.00
_cell.angle_gamma   90.00
#
_symmetry.space_group_name_H-M   'P 1'
#
loop_
_entity.id
_entity.type
_entity.pdbx_description
1 polymer ?
#
loop_
_entity_poly.entity_id
_entity_poly.type
_entity_poly.pdbx_seq_one_letter_code
_entity_poly.pdbx_strand_id
1 'polypeptide(L)'
;MKGKAIILMIFLPVIAVSFVRQKSSTRQSPRIKDTTGVAPSVSVRGRFLGTWELLSTEYRYTDGTRRPYPDVGPHGKGYLMYALDGHMCAQLMNPDRPAWKEARHPTDAEKISGCDGFSANCGKYEVDETKHVMLHLPDVAWLPGFVGSKEPRPYAFSASGDLLTFSDKETDEPGAESYSITWKKVGSAPRLSP
;
A
#
# COMPACT_ATOMS: atom_id res chain seq x y z
N MET A 1 1.44 -4.78 65.61
CA MET A 1 0.02 -4.54 65.30
C MET A 1 -0.40 -5.57 64.25
N LYS A 2 -1.35 -6.46 64.61
CA LYS A 2 -1.74 -7.63 63.83
C LYS A 2 -2.85 -7.25 62.84
N GLY A 3 -2.60 -7.32 61.54
CA GLY A 3 -3.59 -7.14 60.49
C GLY A 3 -4.28 -8.48 60.18
N LYS A 4 -5.60 -8.55 60.34
CA LYS A 4 -6.41 -9.72 60.04
C LYS A 4 -6.69 -9.84 58.55
N ALA A 5 -6.37 -11.00 57.95
CA ALA A 5 -6.81 -11.37 56.64
C ALA A 5 -8.30 -11.76 56.64
N ILE A 6 -9.11 -11.13 55.81
CA ILE A 6 -10.51 -11.47 55.57
C ILE A 6 -10.56 -12.36 54.33
N ILE A 7 -10.90 -13.63 54.52
CA ILE A 7 -11.15 -14.58 53.43
C ILE A 7 -12.61 -14.38 52.99
N LEU A 8 -12.81 -13.90 51.78
CA LEU A 8 -14.13 -13.80 51.15
C LEU A 8 -14.41 -15.10 50.38
N MET A 9 -15.29 -15.93 50.91
CA MET A 9 -15.81 -17.10 50.20
C MET A 9 -16.87 -16.66 49.19
N ILE A 10 -16.56 -16.83 47.90
CA ILE A 10 -17.53 -16.63 46.82
C ILE A 10 -18.23 -17.97 46.56
N PHE A 11 -19.52 -18.06 46.87
CA PHE A 11 -20.41 -19.17 46.49
C PHE A 11 -20.77 -19.03 45.00
N LEU A 12 -20.37 -19.99 44.18
CA LEU A 12 -20.84 -20.12 42.79
C LEU A 12 -22.12 -20.96 42.77
N PRO A 13 -23.21 -20.52 42.14
CA PRO A 13 -24.38 -21.35 41.93
C PRO A 13 -24.12 -22.35 40.79
N VAL A 14 -24.39 -23.62 41.05
CA VAL A 14 -24.41 -24.69 40.06
C VAL A 14 -25.65 -24.52 39.19
N ILE A 15 -25.46 -24.12 37.93
CA ILE A 15 -26.52 -24.07 36.95
C ILE A 15 -26.62 -25.46 36.29
N ALA A 16 -27.74 -26.16 36.57
CA ALA A 16 -28.08 -27.39 35.89
C ALA A 16 -28.47 -27.11 34.43
N VAL A 17 -27.65 -27.55 33.50
CA VAL A 17 -27.93 -27.46 32.07
C VAL A 17 -28.81 -28.65 31.66
N SER A 18 -30.10 -28.40 31.43
CA SER A 18 -31.04 -29.40 30.89
C SER A 18 -30.76 -29.54 29.38
N PHE A 19 -30.27 -30.71 28.96
CA PHE A 19 -30.13 -31.07 27.53
C PHE A 19 -31.51 -31.32 26.93
N VAL A 20 -32.00 -30.34 26.16
CA VAL A 20 -33.14 -30.56 25.27
C VAL A 20 -32.61 -31.18 23.96
N ARG A 21 -33.00 -32.44 23.74
CA ARG A 21 -32.66 -33.20 22.51
C ARG A 21 -33.47 -32.65 21.35
N GLN A 22 -32.84 -31.77 20.55
CA GLN A 22 -33.43 -31.18 19.36
C GLN A 22 -33.40 -32.22 18.21
N LYS A 23 -34.58 -32.62 17.73
CA LYS A 23 -34.73 -33.48 16.54
C LYS A 23 -34.26 -32.73 15.33
N SER A 24 -33.23 -33.25 14.66
CA SER A 24 -32.78 -32.79 13.35
C SER A 24 -33.88 -32.93 12.32
N SER A 25 -34.53 -31.84 11.93
CA SER A 25 -35.33 -31.76 10.74
C SER A 25 -34.39 -31.45 9.57
N THR A 26 -34.15 -32.42 8.71
CA THR A 26 -33.40 -32.24 7.46
C THR A 26 -34.23 -31.41 6.51
N ARG A 27 -34.06 -30.08 6.59
CA ARG A 27 -34.61 -29.15 5.61
C ARG A 27 -33.72 -29.19 4.37
N GLN A 28 -34.16 -29.87 3.32
CA GLN A 28 -33.54 -29.82 2.02
C GLN A 28 -33.56 -28.35 1.53
N SER A 29 -32.38 -27.73 1.44
CA SER A 29 -32.19 -26.41 0.81
C SER A 29 -32.57 -26.50 -0.67
N PRO A 30 -33.33 -25.54 -1.20
CA PRO A 30 -33.60 -25.50 -2.62
C PRO A 30 -32.27 -25.32 -3.38
N ARG A 31 -32.02 -26.22 -4.34
CA ARG A 31 -30.89 -26.16 -5.27
C ARG A 31 -31.04 -24.89 -6.10
N ILE A 32 -30.27 -23.85 -5.76
CA ILE A 32 -30.14 -22.66 -6.60
C ILE A 32 -29.51 -23.13 -7.92
N LYS A 33 -30.27 -23.02 -9.00
CA LYS A 33 -29.73 -23.22 -10.34
C LYS A 33 -28.70 -22.15 -10.60
N ASP A 34 -27.45 -22.57 -10.80
CA ASP A 34 -26.36 -21.72 -11.28
C ASP A 34 -26.80 -21.02 -12.55
N THR A 35 -27.08 -19.73 -12.43
CA THR A 35 -27.37 -18.87 -13.56
C THR A 35 -26.07 -18.16 -13.93
N THR A 36 -25.56 -18.53 -15.10
CA THR A 36 -24.56 -17.81 -15.92
C THR A 36 -23.27 -17.37 -15.21
N GLY A 37 -22.19 -18.11 -15.51
CA GLY A 37 -20.83 -17.79 -15.11
C GLY A 37 -20.30 -16.50 -15.76
N VAL A 38 -20.72 -15.35 -15.21
CA VAL A 38 -19.96 -14.12 -15.37
C VAL A 38 -18.88 -14.17 -14.28
N ALA A 39 -17.62 -14.31 -14.70
CA ALA A 39 -16.51 -14.17 -13.78
C ALA A 39 -16.67 -12.85 -13.01
N PRO A 40 -16.52 -12.84 -11.67
CA PRO A 40 -16.69 -11.62 -10.91
C PRO A 40 -15.72 -10.58 -11.45
N SER A 41 -16.25 -9.45 -11.94
CA SER A 41 -15.43 -8.33 -12.39
C SER A 41 -14.63 -7.83 -11.18
N VAL A 42 -13.31 -7.88 -11.29
CA VAL A 42 -12.44 -7.33 -10.25
C VAL A 42 -12.76 -5.84 -10.12
N SER A 43 -13.15 -5.39 -8.93
CA SER A 43 -13.41 -3.97 -8.68
C SER A 43 -12.16 -3.14 -9.02
N VAL A 44 -12.34 -1.89 -9.39
CA VAL A 44 -11.20 -1.00 -9.69
C VAL A 44 -10.21 -0.97 -8.52
N ARG A 45 -10.70 -0.87 -7.28
CA ARG A 45 -9.87 -0.97 -6.08
C ARG A 45 -9.11 -2.30 -6.03
N GLY A 46 -9.74 -3.42 -6.40
CA GLY A 46 -9.11 -4.74 -6.42
C GLY A 46 -7.93 -4.83 -7.39
N ARG A 47 -7.91 -4.03 -8.46
CA ARG A 47 -6.79 -3.99 -9.41
C ARG A 47 -5.50 -3.47 -8.80
N PHE A 48 -5.59 -2.55 -7.83
CA PHE A 48 -4.42 -1.99 -7.14
C PHE A 48 -3.76 -2.99 -6.19
N LEU A 49 -4.53 -3.87 -5.56
CA LEU A 49 -4.06 -4.75 -4.48
C LEU A 49 -2.82 -5.54 -4.86
N GLY A 50 -1.89 -5.63 -3.90
CA GLY A 50 -0.64 -6.36 -4.03
C GLY A 50 0.58 -5.47 -4.11
N THR A 51 1.67 -6.05 -4.59
CA THR A 51 2.98 -5.40 -4.71
C THR A 51 3.26 -5.01 -6.15
N TRP A 52 3.82 -3.83 -6.31
CA TRP A 52 4.24 -3.25 -7.57
C TRP A 52 5.71 -2.85 -7.45
N GLU A 53 6.50 -3.14 -8.46
CA GLU A 53 7.90 -2.75 -8.58
C GLU A 53 8.04 -1.55 -9.49
N LEU A 54 8.90 -0.59 -9.14
CA LEU A 54 9.16 0.57 -9.97
C LEU A 54 9.72 0.14 -11.33
N LEU A 55 9.10 0.61 -12.40
CA LEU A 55 9.59 0.43 -13.76
C LEU A 55 10.30 1.67 -14.27
N SER A 56 9.72 2.86 -14.06
CA SER A 56 10.32 4.14 -14.47
C SER A 56 9.72 5.32 -13.74
N THR A 57 10.51 6.39 -13.63
CA THR A 57 10.06 7.74 -13.29
C THR A 57 10.44 8.67 -14.41
N GLU A 58 9.62 9.66 -14.74
CA GLU A 58 9.87 10.56 -15.83
C GLU A 58 9.27 11.94 -15.56
N TYR A 59 10.08 12.99 -15.75
CA TYR A 59 9.62 14.35 -16.02
C TYR A 59 9.68 14.62 -17.50
N ARG A 60 8.65 15.26 -18.02
CA ARG A 60 8.62 15.77 -19.38
C ARG A 60 8.73 17.29 -19.35
N TYR A 61 9.69 17.83 -20.10
CA TYR A 61 9.97 19.25 -20.15
C TYR A 61 9.35 19.92 -21.40
N THR A 62 9.21 21.26 -21.36
CA THR A 62 8.65 22.08 -22.42
C THR A 62 9.41 21.97 -23.76
N ASP A 63 10.70 21.66 -23.69
CA ASP A 63 11.56 21.42 -24.86
C ASP A 63 11.39 20.03 -25.50
N GLY A 64 10.46 19.21 -24.93
CA GLY A 64 10.19 17.84 -25.35
C GLY A 64 11.14 16.80 -24.78
N THR A 65 12.16 17.20 -24.01
CA THR A 65 13.07 16.24 -23.35
C THR A 65 12.36 15.49 -22.23
N ARG A 66 12.87 14.30 -21.92
CA ARG A 66 12.39 13.43 -20.82
C ARG A 66 13.57 13.04 -19.96
N ARG A 67 13.40 13.12 -18.66
CA ARG A 67 14.45 12.80 -17.68
C ARG A 67 13.85 12.02 -16.51
N PRO A 68 14.59 11.06 -15.93
CA PRO A 68 14.16 10.42 -14.68
C PRO A 68 14.11 11.45 -13.56
N TYR A 69 13.37 11.15 -12.49
CA TYR A 69 13.37 11.98 -11.28
C TYR A 69 14.81 12.09 -10.74
N PRO A 70 15.31 13.32 -10.45
CA PRO A 70 16.70 13.53 -10.04
C PRO A 70 17.12 12.70 -8.82
N ASP A 71 16.27 12.64 -7.81
CA ASP A 71 16.49 11.91 -6.55
C ASP A 71 16.37 10.37 -6.70
N VAL A 72 15.68 9.90 -7.73
CA VAL A 72 15.53 8.46 -8.00
C VAL A 72 16.60 7.97 -8.99
N GLY A 73 17.01 8.84 -9.90
CA GLY A 73 18.02 8.56 -10.91
C GLY A 73 17.54 7.58 -11.99
N PRO A 74 18.40 7.33 -12.99
CA PRO A 74 18.05 6.49 -14.15
C PRO A 74 17.91 4.99 -13.81
N HIS A 75 18.51 4.54 -12.71
CA HIS A 75 18.49 3.15 -12.26
C HIS A 75 17.57 2.96 -11.04
N GLY A 76 16.66 3.89 -10.81
CA GLY A 76 15.77 3.94 -9.65
C GLY A 76 15.12 2.62 -9.31
N LYS A 77 15.04 2.31 -8.01
CA LYS A 77 14.35 1.14 -7.48
C LYS A 77 13.25 1.56 -6.53
N GLY A 78 12.21 0.75 -6.44
CA GLY A 78 11.14 1.04 -5.51
C GLY A 78 10.07 -0.02 -5.48
N TYR A 79 9.28 0.04 -4.43
CA TYR A 79 8.09 -0.77 -4.27
C TYR A 79 6.90 0.10 -3.87
N LEU A 80 5.74 -0.26 -4.41
CA LEU A 80 4.46 0.28 -4.02
C LEU A 80 3.57 -0.89 -3.63
N MET A 81 2.97 -0.82 -2.47
CA MET A 81 2.13 -1.88 -1.93
C MET A 81 0.77 -1.33 -1.55
N TYR A 82 -0.29 -2.03 -1.97
CA TYR A 82 -1.65 -1.76 -1.53
C TYR A 82 -2.22 -2.98 -0.84
N ALA A 83 -2.61 -2.82 0.41
CA ALA A 83 -3.20 -3.85 1.22
C ALA A 83 -4.75 -3.82 1.17
N LEU A 84 -5.36 -4.97 1.41
CA LEU A 84 -6.82 -5.11 1.39
C LEU A 84 -7.51 -4.28 2.48
N ASP A 85 -6.85 -4.06 3.60
CA ASP A 85 -7.34 -3.29 4.75
C ASP A 85 -7.36 -1.76 4.51
N GLY A 86 -6.87 -1.30 3.33
CA GLY A 86 -6.87 0.12 2.97
C GLY A 86 -5.57 0.85 3.29
N HIS A 87 -4.52 0.13 3.67
CA HIS A 87 -3.18 0.72 3.84
C HIS A 87 -2.33 0.58 2.58
N MET A 88 -1.43 1.50 2.40
CA MET A 88 -0.44 1.51 1.34
C MET A 88 0.93 1.89 1.88
N CYS A 89 1.99 1.46 1.20
CA CYS A 89 3.34 1.97 1.37
C CYS A 89 4.00 2.14 0.02
N ALA A 90 4.72 3.23 -0.18
CA ALA A 90 5.57 3.50 -1.33
C ALA A 90 6.99 3.78 -0.86
N GLN A 91 7.97 3.22 -1.55
CA GLN A 91 9.38 3.46 -1.31
C GLN A 91 10.10 3.57 -2.65
N LEU A 92 10.94 4.57 -2.77
CA LEU A 92 11.75 4.85 -3.93
C LEU A 92 13.18 5.11 -3.49
N MET A 93 14.14 4.65 -4.25
CA MET A 93 15.54 4.95 -3.97
C MET A 93 16.37 5.07 -5.24
N ASN A 94 17.38 5.92 -5.18
CA ASN A 94 18.50 5.92 -6.09
C ASN A 94 19.52 4.86 -5.62
N PRO A 95 19.74 3.76 -6.37
CA PRO A 95 20.71 2.74 -6.00
C PRO A 95 22.16 3.21 -6.17
N ASP A 96 22.39 4.29 -6.94
CA ASP A 96 23.74 4.83 -7.22
C ASP A 96 24.24 5.76 -6.10
N ARG A 97 23.50 5.87 -4.98
CA ARG A 97 23.96 6.61 -3.80
C ARG A 97 25.25 6.00 -3.26
N PRO A 98 26.27 6.81 -2.92
CA PRO A 98 27.50 6.30 -2.35
C PRO A 98 27.24 5.58 -1.03
N ALA A 99 27.90 4.45 -0.83
CA ALA A 99 27.86 3.77 0.45
C ALA A 99 28.53 4.62 1.54
N TRP A 100 27.99 4.59 2.74
CA TRP A 100 28.63 5.23 3.90
C TRP A 100 29.92 4.51 4.25
N LYS A 101 30.97 5.26 4.57
CA LYS A 101 32.25 4.70 4.99
C LYS A 101 32.12 3.87 6.25
N GLU A 102 31.34 4.38 7.19
CA GLU A 102 31.04 3.71 8.45
C GLU A 102 29.50 3.63 8.64
N ALA A 103 28.96 2.42 8.61
CA ALA A 103 27.51 2.20 8.59
C ALA A 103 26.75 2.83 9.78
N ARG A 104 27.40 3.01 10.92
CA ARG A 104 26.76 3.55 12.13
C ARG A 104 27.19 4.98 12.50
N HIS A 105 28.18 5.53 11.80
CA HIS A 105 28.75 6.85 12.09
C HIS A 105 28.93 7.66 10.79
N PRO A 106 27.83 7.89 10.01
CA PRO A 106 27.92 8.66 8.78
C PRO A 106 28.26 10.11 9.10
N THR A 107 29.04 10.71 8.21
CA THR A 107 29.24 12.16 8.17
C THR A 107 27.94 12.86 7.77
N ASP A 108 27.83 14.16 7.99
CA ASP A 108 26.65 14.92 7.60
C ASP A 108 26.44 14.92 6.07
N ALA A 109 27.51 14.96 5.28
CA ALA A 109 27.41 14.83 3.83
C ALA A 109 26.86 13.46 3.40
N GLU A 110 27.25 12.38 4.07
CA GLU A 110 26.72 11.04 3.83
C GLU A 110 25.25 10.90 4.22
N LYS A 111 24.84 11.53 5.34
CA LYS A 111 23.42 11.60 5.74
C LYS A 111 22.59 12.34 4.70
N ILE A 112 23.06 13.51 4.24
CA ILE A 112 22.38 14.29 3.19
C ILE A 112 22.22 13.46 1.93
N SER A 113 23.32 12.89 1.41
CA SER A 113 23.28 12.03 0.23
C SER A 113 22.37 10.80 0.39
N GLY A 114 22.34 10.21 1.60
CA GLY A 114 21.43 9.12 1.92
C GLY A 114 19.98 9.55 1.90
N CYS A 115 19.70 10.76 2.37
CA CYS A 115 18.37 11.34 2.38
C CYS A 115 17.87 11.74 0.98
N ASP A 116 18.68 12.46 0.22
CA ASP A 116 18.28 13.01 -1.09
C ASP A 116 17.93 11.93 -2.13
N GLY A 117 18.49 10.75 -1.98
CA GLY A 117 18.25 9.63 -2.88
C GLY A 117 17.26 8.59 -2.34
N PHE A 118 16.41 8.92 -1.37
CA PHE A 118 15.44 8.00 -0.80
C PHE A 118 14.14 8.71 -0.47
N SER A 119 13.02 8.08 -0.80
CA SER A 119 11.69 8.54 -0.42
C SER A 119 10.86 7.36 0.07
N ALA A 120 10.13 7.55 1.16
CA ALA A 120 9.23 6.54 1.69
C ALA A 120 8.01 7.19 2.35
N ASN A 121 6.85 6.61 2.12
CA ASN A 121 5.64 6.97 2.84
C ASN A 121 4.72 5.76 2.97
N CYS A 122 3.98 5.72 4.08
CA CYS A 122 2.92 4.76 4.32
C CYS A 122 1.70 5.50 4.88
N GLY A 123 0.53 4.92 4.74
CA GLY A 123 -0.72 5.46 5.26
C GLY A 123 -1.93 4.78 4.64
N LYS A 124 -3.05 5.46 4.63
CA LYS A 124 -4.27 4.98 3.99
C LYS A 124 -4.33 5.38 2.52
N TYR A 125 -5.21 4.72 1.78
CA TYR A 125 -5.53 5.10 0.40
C TYR A 125 -7.02 5.00 0.13
N GLU A 126 -7.47 5.84 -0.79
CA GLU A 126 -8.85 5.85 -1.30
C GLU A 126 -8.80 5.91 -2.83
N VAL A 127 -9.81 5.33 -3.50
CA VAL A 127 -9.93 5.35 -4.97
C VAL A 127 -11.18 6.13 -5.36
N ASP A 128 -11.01 7.24 -6.04
CA ASP A 128 -12.09 7.94 -6.72
C ASP A 128 -12.18 7.39 -8.16
N GLU A 129 -13.07 6.40 -8.33
CA GLU A 129 -13.26 5.74 -9.62
C GLU A 129 -13.84 6.67 -10.68
N THR A 130 -14.60 7.67 -10.28
CA THR A 130 -15.25 8.63 -11.20
C THR A 130 -14.22 9.59 -11.79
N LYS A 131 -13.29 10.05 -10.98
CA LYS A 131 -12.22 10.97 -11.40
C LYS A 131 -10.96 10.25 -11.87
N HIS A 132 -10.90 8.92 -11.75
CA HIS A 132 -9.67 8.12 -11.99
C HIS A 132 -8.48 8.63 -11.16
N VAL A 133 -8.71 8.91 -9.87
CA VAL A 133 -7.70 9.38 -8.94
C VAL A 133 -7.56 8.41 -7.78
N MET A 134 -6.31 8.02 -7.51
CA MET A 134 -5.88 7.40 -6.27
C MET A 134 -5.51 8.51 -5.30
N LEU A 135 -6.07 8.51 -4.11
CA LEU A 135 -5.70 9.43 -3.04
C LEU A 135 -4.83 8.70 -2.02
N HIS A 136 -3.58 9.11 -1.88
CA HIS A 136 -2.71 8.66 -0.80
C HIS A 136 -2.88 9.60 0.40
N LEU A 137 -2.96 9.03 1.59
CA LEU A 137 -3.16 9.72 2.87
C LEU A 137 -2.05 9.29 3.83
N PRO A 138 -0.81 9.78 3.63
CA PRO A 138 0.33 9.34 4.42
C PRO A 138 0.21 9.81 5.87
N ASP A 139 0.45 8.89 6.82
CA ASP A 139 0.58 9.14 8.25
C ASP A 139 2.00 8.82 8.77
N VAL A 140 2.81 8.14 7.94
CA VAL A 140 4.25 7.95 8.13
C VAL A 140 4.93 8.33 6.82
N ALA A 141 5.88 9.26 6.86
CA ALA A 141 6.61 9.69 5.68
C ALA A 141 8.04 10.11 6.00
N TRP A 142 8.94 9.88 5.03
CA TRP A 142 10.29 10.42 5.01
C TRP A 142 10.27 11.95 4.96
N LEU A 143 9.45 12.55 4.10
CA LEU A 143 9.30 13.99 4.00
C LEU A 143 8.29 14.47 5.05
N PRO A 144 8.69 15.31 6.04
CA PRO A 144 7.80 15.73 7.13
C PRO A 144 6.50 16.37 6.64
N GLY A 145 6.54 17.13 5.54
CA GLY A 145 5.36 17.79 4.97
C GLY A 145 4.31 16.84 4.37
N PHE A 146 4.65 15.57 4.16
CA PHE A 146 3.70 14.57 3.66
C PHE A 146 2.80 14.01 4.76
N VAL A 147 3.23 14.06 6.02
CA VAL A 147 2.41 13.53 7.12
C VAL A 147 1.12 14.34 7.27
N GLY A 148 -0.02 13.68 7.09
CA GLY A 148 -1.34 14.30 7.14
C GLY A 148 -1.77 15.01 5.84
N SER A 149 -0.96 14.98 4.79
CA SER A 149 -1.33 15.53 3.49
C SER A 149 -2.34 14.63 2.75
N LYS A 150 -2.88 15.18 1.66
CA LYS A 150 -3.71 14.44 0.69
C LYS A 150 -3.02 14.52 -0.65
N GLU A 151 -2.52 13.37 -1.10
CA GLU A 151 -1.73 13.26 -2.31
C GLU A 151 -2.56 12.63 -3.45
N PRO A 152 -3.23 13.43 -4.28
CA PRO A 152 -3.98 12.92 -5.41
C PRO A 152 -3.01 12.39 -6.48
N ARG A 153 -3.31 11.21 -7.03
CA ARG A 153 -2.53 10.52 -8.04
C ARG A 153 -3.47 10.09 -9.18
N PRO A 154 -3.63 10.89 -10.24
CA PRO A 154 -4.33 10.42 -11.43
C PRO A 154 -3.67 9.15 -11.95
N TYR A 155 -4.47 8.12 -12.28
CA TYR A 155 -3.92 6.81 -12.61
C TYR A 155 -4.44 6.27 -13.94
N ALA A 156 -3.63 5.42 -14.54
CA ALA A 156 -4.01 4.57 -15.67
C ALA A 156 -3.41 3.17 -15.49
N PHE A 157 -4.16 2.17 -15.92
CA PHE A 157 -3.67 0.79 -16.04
C PHE A 157 -3.41 0.44 -17.50
N SER A 158 -2.40 -0.38 -17.78
CA SER A 158 -2.26 -1.05 -19.08
C SER A 158 -3.49 -1.92 -19.37
N ALA A 159 -3.69 -2.27 -20.64
CA ALA A 159 -4.79 -3.15 -21.06
C ALA A 159 -4.71 -4.53 -20.38
N SER A 160 -3.49 -5.06 -20.15
CA SER A 160 -3.25 -6.30 -19.41
C SER A 160 -3.44 -6.15 -17.88
N GLY A 161 -3.40 -4.92 -17.36
CA GLY A 161 -3.51 -4.64 -15.92
C GLY A 161 -2.23 -4.91 -15.13
N ASP A 162 -1.13 -5.20 -15.80
CA ASP A 162 0.18 -5.47 -15.20
C ASP A 162 1.04 -4.22 -15.00
N LEU A 163 0.68 -3.08 -15.66
CA LEU A 163 1.28 -1.78 -15.42
C LEU A 163 0.26 -0.82 -14.80
N LEU A 164 0.75 -0.03 -13.85
CA LEU A 164 0.05 1.08 -13.21
C LEU A 164 0.91 2.32 -13.39
N THR A 165 0.34 3.35 -14.02
CA THR A 165 1.02 4.65 -14.19
C THR A 165 0.26 5.72 -13.43
N PHE A 166 0.96 6.47 -12.60
CA PHE A 166 0.51 7.75 -12.07
C PHE A 166 1.13 8.87 -12.88
N SER A 167 0.34 9.85 -13.28
CA SER A 167 0.84 10.99 -14.07
C SER A 167 -0.06 12.20 -13.88
N ASP A 168 0.55 13.37 -13.82
CA ASP A 168 -0.15 14.65 -13.79
C ASP A 168 0.64 15.71 -14.57
N LYS A 169 -0.03 16.83 -14.87
CA LYS A 169 0.58 18.07 -15.38
C LYS A 169 1.06 18.98 -14.25
N GLU A 170 0.50 18.83 -13.05
CA GLU A 170 0.98 19.54 -11.88
C GLU A 170 2.28 18.90 -11.39
N THR A 171 3.37 19.64 -11.41
CA THR A 171 4.69 19.19 -10.98
C THR A 171 5.43 20.35 -10.32
N ASP A 172 6.23 20.05 -9.32
CA ASP A 172 7.13 20.95 -8.60
C ASP A 172 8.53 21.01 -9.25
N GLU A 173 8.80 20.18 -10.25
CA GLU A 173 10.06 20.20 -10.97
C GLU A 173 10.16 21.39 -11.90
N PRO A 174 11.15 22.31 -11.73
CA PRO A 174 11.26 23.51 -12.53
C PRO A 174 11.42 23.21 -14.03
N GLY A 175 10.54 23.79 -14.85
CA GLY A 175 10.55 23.65 -16.30
C GLY A 175 9.93 22.35 -16.83
N ALA A 176 9.47 21.47 -15.99
CA ALA A 176 8.70 20.32 -16.43
C ALA A 176 7.23 20.68 -16.65
N GLU A 177 6.61 20.05 -17.65
CA GLU A 177 5.17 20.17 -17.98
C GLU A 177 4.32 19.09 -17.33
N SER A 178 4.93 17.96 -17.03
CA SER A 178 4.24 16.81 -16.43
C SER A 178 5.23 15.83 -15.82
N TYR A 179 4.69 14.98 -14.94
CA TYR A 179 5.42 13.84 -14.43
C TYR A 179 4.70 12.53 -14.75
N SER A 180 5.45 11.45 -14.74
CA SER A 180 4.88 10.10 -14.68
C SER A 180 5.75 9.17 -13.85
N ILE A 181 5.10 8.23 -13.19
CA ILE A 181 5.74 7.14 -12.48
C ILE A 181 5.02 5.85 -12.83
N THR A 182 5.74 4.88 -13.38
CA THR A 182 5.17 3.63 -13.85
C THR A 182 5.67 2.47 -12.99
N TRP A 183 4.72 1.66 -12.59
CA TRP A 183 4.90 0.49 -11.74
C TRP A 183 4.50 -0.77 -12.48
N LYS A 184 5.23 -1.85 -12.30
CA LYS A 184 4.92 -3.17 -12.81
C LYS A 184 4.47 -4.08 -11.69
N LYS A 185 3.37 -4.79 -11.89
CA LYS A 185 2.84 -5.71 -10.89
C LYS A 185 3.79 -6.88 -10.65
N VAL A 186 4.14 -7.11 -9.41
CA VAL A 186 4.90 -8.30 -9.02
C VAL A 186 3.96 -9.50 -9.10
N GLY A 187 4.39 -10.55 -9.80
CA GLY A 187 3.60 -11.78 -9.91
C GLY A 187 3.23 -12.33 -8.53
N SER A 188 2.06 -12.95 -8.45
CA SER A 188 1.63 -13.63 -7.22
C SER A 188 2.67 -14.68 -6.86
N ALA A 189 3.22 -14.63 -5.64
CA ALA A 189 4.00 -15.74 -5.13
C ALA A 189 3.18 -17.04 -5.24
N PRO A 190 3.82 -18.19 -5.53
CA PRO A 190 3.15 -19.48 -5.44
C PRO A 190 2.46 -19.56 -4.08
N ARG A 191 1.18 -19.95 -4.05
CA ARG A 191 0.51 -20.21 -2.78
C ARG A 191 1.34 -21.25 -2.06
N LEU A 192 1.87 -20.90 -0.90
CA LEU A 192 2.41 -21.90 -0.01
C LEU A 192 1.24 -22.83 0.32
N SER A 193 1.31 -24.06 -0.20
CA SER A 193 0.37 -25.11 0.22
C SER A 193 0.51 -25.33 1.72
N PRO A 194 -0.60 -25.47 2.47
CA PRO A 194 -0.56 -25.72 3.91
C PRO A 194 0.14 -27.04 4.25
#